data_0937e51e7dcd2b23138c389043c8ea0a
#
_entry.id   0937e51e7dcd2b23138c389043c8ea0a
#
_cell.length_a   1.000
_cell.length_b   1.000
_cell.length_c   1.000
_cell.angle_alpha   90.00
_cell.angle_beta   90.00
_cell.angle_gamma   90.00
#
_symmetry.space_group_name_H-M   'P 1'
#
loop_
_entity.id
_entity.type
_entity.pdbx_description
1 polymer ?
#
loop_
_entity_poly.entity_id
_entity_poly.type
_entity_poly.pdbx_seq_one_letter_code
_entity_poly.pdbx_strand_id
1 'polypeptide(L)'
;MKHLYKLVMLLALCVMGACSEDSIEDLQGRYDMARYEMTQVTNQPTEKLKKGIKAINLELKDANGQQAELRFTTKEWVLPNGVFTYNNQPTQDKEVFVHVEGSTSIVSGDMEVTLLGSTYYLNGLFVTADGKQLSIKYKGAISFEIGEDDPEASGYTAILSVQPVYLTDQNGQVTGIVPGMSQYIFNISDPAGAPAASFVAVNKENLSLEELMGNYAVAGTNAEFTMANGWKMPDQWGGFFGGTWFDAEGTKQFVTEGTISITSVDGIEGGKLYTFEGKNLTTIIGMDGNTYQSIPGTATEVKIMFVTVLQSTGIQLHDQMMSSTVLGKEMPYSVYLPKDYFYTDKSYPVLYLLNGADSNNNDWLNQGMVNPYASSLAADGGKDMIVVCPNGCPDGENVFYCDDYTAYNYKTYFFDEFVPLIENAFRIKGGRENRAIGGLSMGGYGSLYYGAIHPEMFCYVYACSPLTYMDGIPNLYDLYGAAIGGGQQMPGLTIEIGTGDFLYESAGYFEGFLGSMNFAHEYITRDGVHDWAFWAACTPKMLKKVSEAFAD
;
A
#
# COMPACT_ATOMS: atom_id res chain seq x y z
N MET A 1 27.96 29.12 3.88
CA MET A 1 29.28 29.41 4.45
C MET A 1 29.87 28.23 5.25
N LYS A 2 29.12 27.49 6.08
CA LYS A 2 29.67 26.29 6.79
C LYS A 2 30.14 25.15 5.88
N HIS A 3 29.52 24.93 4.73
CA HIS A 3 29.94 23.89 3.77
C HIS A 3 31.14 24.29 2.92
N LEU A 4 31.31 25.56 2.67
CA LEU A 4 32.48 26.07 1.91
C LEU A 4 33.78 25.95 2.74
N TYR A 5 33.69 26.13 4.08
CA TYR A 5 34.81 25.96 4.97
C TYR A 5 35.25 24.48 5.08
N LYS A 6 34.30 23.54 5.10
CA LYS A 6 34.61 22.09 5.06
C LYS A 6 35.28 21.65 3.76
N LEU A 7 34.85 22.19 2.62
CA LEU A 7 35.43 21.88 1.31
C LEU A 7 36.87 22.44 1.17
N VAL A 8 37.13 23.64 1.71
CA VAL A 8 38.46 24.26 1.68
C VAL A 8 39.44 23.51 2.61
N MET A 9 38.98 22.97 3.76
CA MET A 9 39.82 22.12 4.60
C MET A 9 40.12 20.76 3.97
N LEU A 10 39.14 20.14 3.30
CA LEU A 10 39.34 18.86 2.58
C LEU A 10 40.30 19.02 1.41
N LEU A 11 40.16 20.10 0.60
CA LEU A 11 41.09 20.42 -0.48
C LEU A 11 42.51 20.74 0.04
N ALA A 12 42.65 21.38 1.20
CA ALA A 12 43.95 21.63 1.83
C ALA A 12 44.66 20.33 2.25
N LEU A 13 43.89 19.32 2.69
CA LEU A 13 44.44 17.99 3.02
C LEU A 13 44.84 17.18 1.77
N CYS A 14 44.08 17.29 0.65
CA CYS A 14 44.42 16.64 -0.62
C CYS A 14 45.66 17.25 -1.30
N VAL A 15 45.90 18.55 -1.14
CA VAL A 15 47.05 19.23 -1.73
C VAL A 15 48.34 19.00 -0.91
N MET A 16 48.22 18.68 0.39
CA MET A 16 49.37 18.44 1.27
C MET A 16 49.93 17.02 1.23
N GLY A 17 49.30 16.10 0.48
CA GLY A 17 49.89 14.77 0.21
C GLY A 17 51.16 14.80 -0.68
N ALA A 18 51.57 15.97 -1.17
CA ALA A 18 52.77 16.18 -1.98
C ALA A 18 53.87 17.02 -1.28
N CYS A 19 53.68 17.46 -0.04
CA CYS A 19 54.66 18.22 0.71
C CYS A 19 55.37 17.33 1.73
N SER A 20 56.68 17.51 1.87
CA SER A 20 57.58 16.76 2.75
C SER A 20 57.12 16.73 4.20
N GLU A 21 57.45 15.66 4.92
CA GLU A 21 57.12 15.41 6.36
C GLU A 21 57.40 16.61 7.30
N ASP A 22 58.32 17.46 6.94
CA ASP A 22 58.74 18.63 7.73
C ASP A 22 57.69 19.75 7.88
N SER A 23 56.70 19.80 6.98
CA SER A 23 55.64 20.85 7.01
C SER A 23 54.45 20.49 7.89
N ILE A 24 54.35 19.25 8.34
CA ILE A 24 53.25 18.77 9.20
C ILE A 24 53.58 19.00 10.70
N GLU A 25 54.86 18.94 11.07
CA GLU A 25 55.29 19.18 12.45
C GLU A 25 55.02 20.63 12.91
N ASP A 26 55.10 21.62 12.03
CA ASP A 26 54.83 23.02 12.36
C ASP A 26 53.34 23.34 12.63
N LEU A 27 52.40 22.49 12.17
CA LEU A 27 51.00 22.58 12.52
C LEU A 27 50.64 21.86 13.84
N GLN A 28 51.52 20.97 14.33
CA GLN A 28 51.31 20.22 15.57
C GLN A 28 51.32 21.10 16.83
N GLY A 29 51.97 22.28 16.79
CA GLY A 29 52.03 23.20 17.92
C GLY A 29 50.74 23.97 18.21
N ARG A 30 49.70 23.85 17.36
CA ARG A 30 48.46 24.62 17.49
C ARG A 30 47.23 23.82 17.91
N TYR A 31 47.25 22.46 17.81
CA TYR A 31 46.11 21.63 18.17
C TYR A 31 46.56 20.36 18.88
N ASP A 32 46.04 20.10 20.06
CA ASP A 32 46.27 18.88 20.84
C ASP A 32 45.48 17.72 20.13
N MET A 33 46.16 17.08 19.14
CA MET A 33 45.56 16.02 18.31
C MET A 33 46.14 14.65 18.71
N ALA A 34 45.26 13.76 19.17
CA ALA A 34 45.60 12.35 19.37
C ALA A 34 45.61 11.62 18.01
N ARG A 35 46.67 10.88 17.70
CA ARG A 35 46.83 10.14 16.45
C ARG A 35 46.94 8.65 16.69
N TYR A 36 46.13 7.86 15.99
CA TYR A 36 46.12 6.42 16.09
C TYR A 36 46.36 5.83 14.68
N GLU A 37 47.53 5.23 14.49
CA GLU A 37 47.89 4.49 13.26
C GLU A 37 47.67 3.01 13.50
N MET A 38 46.53 2.52 13.03
CA MET A 38 46.10 1.15 13.20
C MET A 38 46.79 0.23 12.20
N THR A 39 47.27 -0.92 12.68
CA THR A 39 48.07 -1.87 11.89
C THR A 39 47.38 -3.22 11.74
N GLN A 40 46.38 -3.51 12.55
CA GLN A 40 45.63 -4.75 12.54
C GLN A 40 44.12 -4.44 12.48
N VAL A 41 43.38 -5.30 11.83
CA VAL A 41 41.91 -5.24 11.76
C VAL A 41 41.32 -6.62 11.97
N THR A 42 40.26 -6.69 12.77
CA THR A 42 39.39 -7.86 12.88
C THR A 42 38.00 -7.42 12.49
N ASN A 43 37.40 -8.11 11.54
CA ASN A 43 36.00 -7.88 11.13
C ASN A 43 35.12 -8.86 11.90
N GLN A 44 34.03 -8.37 12.47
CA GLN A 44 32.96 -9.19 13.04
C GLN A 44 31.92 -9.50 11.92
N PRO A 45 31.09 -10.55 12.06
CA PRO A 45 30.01 -10.81 11.10
C PRO A 45 29.17 -9.58 10.82
N THR A 46 28.87 -9.33 9.55
CA THR A 46 28.05 -8.20 9.12
C THR A 46 26.61 -8.41 9.57
N GLU A 47 26.05 -7.43 10.26
CA GLU A 47 24.68 -7.45 10.75
C GLU A 47 23.75 -6.80 9.71
N LYS A 48 22.58 -7.42 9.43
CA LYS A 48 21.51 -6.77 8.66
C LYS A 48 20.71 -5.86 9.58
N LEU A 49 20.55 -4.61 9.18
CA LEU A 49 19.68 -3.62 9.82
C LEU A 49 18.41 -3.42 8.99
N LYS A 50 17.55 -2.50 9.43
CA LYS A 50 16.32 -2.14 8.68
C LYS A 50 16.64 -1.43 7.36
N LYS A 51 15.75 -1.55 6.38
CA LYS A 51 15.80 -0.84 5.08
C LYS A 51 17.01 -1.18 4.20
N GLY A 52 17.48 -2.43 4.22
CA GLY A 52 18.61 -2.88 3.42
C GLY A 52 19.97 -2.33 3.88
N ILE A 53 20.01 -1.65 5.01
CA ILE A 53 21.25 -1.18 5.63
C ILE A 53 21.92 -2.34 6.37
N LYS A 54 23.22 -2.43 6.23
CA LYS A 54 24.09 -3.41 6.91
C LYS A 54 25.02 -2.67 7.87
N ALA A 55 25.31 -3.26 9.00
CA ALA A 55 26.32 -2.76 9.93
C ALA A 55 27.58 -3.62 9.84
N ILE A 56 28.69 -2.99 9.51
CA ILE A 56 30.03 -3.60 9.44
C ILE A 56 30.79 -3.14 10.66
N ASN A 57 31.16 -4.09 11.52
CA ASN A 57 31.88 -3.83 12.76
C ASN A 57 33.34 -4.22 12.59
N LEU A 58 34.24 -3.27 12.82
CA LEU A 58 35.69 -3.46 12.77
C LEU A 58 36.31 -3.17 14.13
N GLU A 59 37.17 -4.07 14.59
CA GLU A 59 38.09 -3.82 15.70
C GLU A 59 39.50 -3.57 15.14
N LEU A 60 40.04 -2.40 15.41
CA LEU A 60 41.36 -2.00 14.97
C LEU A 60 42.33 -2.00 16.15
N LYS A 61 43.61 -2.36 15.90
CA LYS A 61 44.70 -2.27 16.89
C LYS A 61 45.92 -1.61 16.28
N ASP A 62 46.56 -0.74 17.04
CA ASP A 62 47.85 -0.19 16.67
C ASP A 62 49.03 -1.12 17.12
N ALA A 63 50.25 -0.73 16.80
CA ALA A 63 51.46 -1.49 17.17
C ALA A 63 51.70 -1.57 18.69
N ASN A 64 51.10 -0.69 19.49
CA ASN A 64 51.21 -0.62 20.93
C ASN A 64 50.07 -1.35 21.66
N GLY A 65 49.11 -1.90 20.90
CA GLY A 65 47.94 -2.60 21.42
C GLY A 65 46.73 -1.70 21.72
N GLN A 66 46.80 -0.40 21.39
CA GLN A 66 45.69 0.53 21.51
C GLN A 66 44.56 0.10 20.58
N GLN A 67 43.34 0.07 21.08
CA GLN A 67 42.18 -0.44 20.34
C GLN A 67 41.21 0.67 19.90
N ALA A 68 40.58 0.49 18.74
CA ALA A 68 39.48 1.29 18.28
C ALA A 68 38.39 0.39 17.69
N GLU A 69 37.15 0.67 18.04
CA GLU A 69 35.96 0.02 17.51
C GLU A 69 35.27 0.97 16.51
N LEU A 70 34.98 0.46 15.36
CA LEU A 70 34.29 1.18 14.28
C LEU A 70 33.05 0.39 13.85
N ARG A 71 31.91 1.04 13.84
CA ARG A 71 30.67 0.48 13.30
C ARG A 71 30.18 1.35 12.14
N PHE A 72 30.35 0.85 10.93
CA PHE A 72 29.90 1.49 9.71
C PHE A 72 28.50 1.00 9.34
N THR A 73 27.66 1.88 8.84
CA THR A 73 26.39 1.49 8.20
C THR A 73 26.40 1.82 6.72
N THR A 74 26.04 0.84 5.90
CA THR A 74 26.08 0.92 4.45
C THR A 74 25.04 -0.01 3.81
N LYS A 75 24.69 0.24 2.55
CA LYS A 75 23.85 -0.67 1.74
C LYS A 75 24.62 -1.87 1.19
N GLU A 76 25.94 -1.82 1.21
CA GLU A 76 26.82 -2.83 0.64
C GLU A 76 27.26 -3.86 1.70
N TRP A 77 27.65 -5.05 1.25
CA TRP A 77 28.27 -6.09 2.10
C TRP A 77 29.76 -5.82 2.41
N VAL A 78 30.32 -4.80 1.80
CA VAL A 78 31.69 -4.33 1.96
C VAL A 78 31.68 -2.83 2.22
N LEU A 79 32.79 -2.27 2.66
CA LEU A 79 32.92 -0.82 2.80
C LEU A 79 33.10 -0.18 1.42
N PRO A 80 32.12 0.58 0.90
CA PRO A 80 32.27 1.31 -0.33
C PRO A 80 33.16 2.55 -0.14
N ASN A 81 33.77 3.01 -1.23
CA ASN A 81 34.45 4.29 -1.25
C ASN A 81 33.50 5.43 -0.85
N GLY A 82 34.00 6.35 -0.03
CA GLY A 82 33.25 7.54 0.34
C GLY A 82 33.51 8.01 1.75
N VAL A 83 32.75 9.02 2.15
CA VAL A 83 32.81 9.62 3.48
C VAL A 83 31.66 9.11 4.32
N PHE A 84 31.96 8.63 5.52
CA PHE A 84 31.02 8.20 6.54
C PHE A 84 31.02 9.24 7.67
N THR A 85 29.84 9.79 7.95
CA THR A 85 29.69 10.81 8.99
C THR A 85 29.43 10.16 10.36
N TYR A 86 30.07 10.69 11.39
CA TYR A 86 29.89 10.17 12.73
C TYR A 86 28.44 10.29 13.22
N ASN A 87 27.93 9.18 13.73
CA ASN A 87 26.67 9.10 14.47
C ASN A 87 26.87 8.16 15.66
N ASN A 88 26.43 8.56 16.86
CA ASN A 88 26.55 7.74 18.06
C ASN A 88 25.66 6.47 18.03
N GLN A 89 24.65 6.43 17.16
CA GLN A 89 23.79 5.28 16.87
C GLN A 89 23.53 5.19 15.37
N PRO A 90 24.49 4.70 14.57
CA PRO A 90 24.37 4.69 13.12
C PRO A 90 23.28 3.72 12.67
N THR A 91 22.36 4.21 11.85
CA THR A 91 21.20 3.46 11.32
C THR A 91 20.92 3.75 9.84
N GLN A 92 21.58 4.75 9.25
CA GLN A 92 21.42 5.15 7.86
C GLN A 92 22.67 4.86 7.04
N ASP A 93 22.55 4.89 5.72
CA ASP A 93 23.68 4.69 4.82
C ASP A 93 24.76 5.75 5.03
N LYS A 94 26.03 5.31 5.03
CA LYS A 94 27.22 6.15 5.20
C LYS A 94 27.32 6.89 6.54
N GLU A 95 26.93 6.23 7.61
CA GLU A 95 27.22 6.67 8.98
C GLU A 95 28.29 5.78 9.62
N VAL A 96 29.02 6.31 10.60
CA VAL A 96 30.00 5.57 11.37
C VAL A 96 29.96 5.95 12.86
N PHE A 97 29.92 4.95 13.71
CA PHE A 97 30.24 5.09 15.14
C PHE A 97 31.71 4.76 15.33
N VAL A 98 32.36 5.48 16.24
CA VAL A 98 33.78 5.30 16.56
C VAL A 98 33.98 5.38 18.07
N HIS A 99 34.66 4.38 18.63
CA HIS A 99 35.11 4.37 19.99
C HIS A 99 36.60 4.05 20.01
N VAL A 100 37.40 4.80 20.77
CA VAL A 100 38.83 4.52 21.01
C VAL A 100 39.03 4.31 22.50
N GLU A 101 39.64 3.18 22.87
CA GLU A 101 39.88 2.82 24.24
C GLU A 101 40.69 3.92 24.98
N GLY A 102 40.19 4.34 26.14
CA GLY A 102 40.82 5.40 26.95
C GLY A 102 40.66 6.83 26.44
N SER A 103 39.98 7.05 25.31
CA SER A 103 39.63 8.39 24.83
C SER A 103 38.32 8.91 25.43
N THR A 104 38.17 10.25 25.45
CA THR A 104 36.88 10.87 25.72
C THR A 104 35.93 10.56 24.56
N SER A 105 34.61 10.50 24.84
CA SER A 105 33.59 10.19 23.80
C SER A 105 33.69 11.14 22.62
N ILE A 106 33.53 10.60 21.41
CA ILE A 106 33.49 11.36 20.17
C ILE A 106 32.12 12.01 20.04
N VAL A 107 32.07 13.23 19.53
CA VAL A 107 30.82 14.00 19.33
C VAL A 107 30.57 14.38 17.88
N SER A 108 31.60 14.41 17.04
CA SER A 108 31.47 14.68 15.60
C SER A 108 32.73 14.25 14.85
N GLY A 109 32.60 14.17 13.52
CA GLY A 109 33.72 13.88 12.63
C GLY A 109 33.31 13.05 11.45
N ASP A 110 34.25 12.72 10.61
CA ASP A 110 34.05 11.93 9.40
C ASP A 110 35.19 10.90 9.26
N MET A 111 34.84 9.77 8.61
CA MET A 111 35.79 8.73 8.21
C MET A 111 35.72 8.60 6.67
N GLU A 112 36.83 8.89 6.01
CA GLU A 112 36.99 8.63 4.59
C GLU A 112 37.45 7.18 4.39
N VAL A 113 36.75 6.46 3.52
CA VAL A 113 37.06 5.10 3.08
C VAL A 113 37.48 5.14 1.63
N THR A 114 38.68 4.62 1.32
CA THR A 114 39.18 4.48 -0.04
C THR A 114 39.69 3.05 -0.26
N LEU A 115 39.20 2.36 -1.28
CA LEU A 115 39.67 1.06 -1.72
C LEU A 115 40.48 1.21 -3.01
N LEU A 116 41.76 0.83 -2.99
CA LEU A 116 42.64 0.80 -4.15
C LEU A 116 43.17 -0.64 -4.35
N GLY A 117 42.68 -1.31 -5.39
CA GLY A 117 42.92 -2.74 -5.56
C GLY A 117 42.29 -3.55 -4.42
N SER A 118 43.11 -4.23 -3.61
CA SER A 118 42.66 -4.98 -2.44
C SER A 118 42.98 -4.28 -1.10
N THR A 119 43.47 -3.05 -1.16
CA THR A 119 43.93 -2.30 0.04
C THR A 119 42.92 -1.21 0.38
N TYR A 120 42.41 -1.28 1.60
CA TYR A 120 41.59 -0.23 2.21
C TYR A 120 42.47 0.82 2.87
N TYR A 121 42.09 2.06 2.70
CA TYR A 121 42.61 3.22 3.41
C TYR A 121 41.46 3.83 4.20
N LEU A 122 41.52 3.80 5.51
CA LEU A 122 40.59 4.46 6.41
C LEU A 122 41.27 5.69 6.98
N ASN A 123 40.71 6.87 6.79
CA ASN A 123 41.24 8.13 7.28
C ASN A 123 40.15 8.88 8.05
N GLY A 124 40.18 8.80 9.38
CA GLY A 124 39.19 9.44 10.24
C GLY A 124 39.73 10.69 10.92
N LEU A 125 38.89 11.72 11.00
CA LEU A 125 39.15 12.91 11.80
C LEU A 125 37.92 13.24 12.64
N PHE A 126 38.07 13.20 13.96
CA PHE A 126 36.98 13.32 14.90
C PHE A 126 37.26 14.38 15.96
N VAL A 127 36.17 14.85 16.60
CA VAL A 127 36.23 15.76 17.75
C VAL A 127 35.62 15.05 18.95
N THR A 128 36.31 15.10 20.07
CA THR A 128 35.88 14.54 21.34
C THR A 128 35.08 15.54 22.17
N ALA A 129 34.35 15.08 23.18
CA ALA A 129 33.48 15.93 24.02
C ALA A 129 34.26 17.01 24.80
N ASP A 130 35.57 16.81 25.06
CA ASP A 130 36.47 17.81 25.67
C ASP A 130 37.09 18.77 24.63
N GLY A 131 36.63 18.69 23.34
CA GLY A 131 37.04 19.60 22.28
C GLY A 131 38.36 19.26 21.59
N LYS A 132 39.00 18.14 21.94
CA LYS A 132 40.24 17.70 21.30
C LYS A 132 39.96 17.05 19.94
N GLN A 133 40.96 17.08 19.06
CA GLN A 133 40.94 16.36 17.80
C GLN A 133 41.54 14.96 17.93
N LEU A 134 40.98 14.00 17.22
CA LEU A 134 41.41 12.62 17.18
C LEU A 134 41.46 12.14 15.73
N SER A 135 42.61 11.62 15.32
CA SER A 135 42.79 11.03 13.98
C SER A 135 43.01 9.52 14.10
N ILE A 136 42.26 8.76 13.27
CA ILE A 136 42.43 7.31 13.12
C ILE A 136 42.80 7.02 11.69
N LYS A 137 43.86 6.24 11.48
CA LYS A 137 44.25 5.78 10.15
C LYS A 137 44.45 4.27 10.16
N TYR A 138 44.03 3.65 9.07
CA TYR A 138 44.30 2.24 8.79
C TYR A 138 44.65 2.07 7.31
N LYS A 139 45.62 1.21 7.03
CA LYS A 139 45.97 0.80 5.67
C LYS A 139 46.22 -0.70 5.66
N GLY A 140 45.39 -1.43 4.92
CA GLY A 140 45.52 -2.89 4.79
C GLY A 140 44.35 -3.54 4.09
N ALA A 141 44.40 -4.86 3.97
CA ALA A 141 43.27 -5.64 3.48
C ALA A 141 42.21 -5.80 4.58
N ILE A 142 40.97 -5.76 4.24
CA ILE A 142 39.83 -6.11 5.07
C ILE A 142 39.05 -7.20 4.36
N SER A 143 38.80 -8.33 5.04
CA SER A 143 37.98 -9.41 4.48
C SER A 143 36.56 -9.29 5.01
N PHE A 144 35.57 -9.40 4.13
CA PHE A 144 34.16 -9.35 4.47
C PHE A 144 33.48 -10.68 4.12
N GLU A 145 32.56 -11.12 4.97
CA GLU A 145 31.62 -12.17 4.61
C GLU A 145 30.48 -11.52 3.81
N ILE A 146 30.34 -11.94 2.56
CA ILE A 146 29.26 -11.49 1.69
C ILE A 146 28.08 -12.45 1.90
N GLY A 147 27.02 -11.95 2.52
CA GLY A 147 25.75 -12.65 2.63
C GLY A 147 24.84 -12.37 1.44
N GLU A 148 23.67 -12.97 1.45
CA GLU A 148 22.63 -12.66 0.48
C GLU A 148 21.85 -11.42 0.95
N ASP A 149 21.57 -10.49 0.04
CA ASP A 149 20.64 -9.41 0.31
C ASP A 149 19.26 -10.01 0.58
N ASP A 150 18.49 -9.36 1.45
CA ASP A 150 17.10 -9.73 1.61
C ASP A 150 16.39 -9.52 0.26
N PRO A 151 15.59 -10.47 -0.20
CA PRO A 151 14.85 -10.28 -1.42
C PRO A 151 13.98 -9.02 -1.28
N GLU A 152 14.16 -8.07 -2.18
CA GLU A 152 13.33 -6.88 -2.21
C GLU A 152 11.88 -7.31 -2.44
N ALA A 153 11.00 -6.84 -1.56
CA ALA A 153 9.57 -6.97 -1.80
C ALA A 153 9.26 -6.25 -3.10
N SER A 154 8.69 -6.98 -4.05
CA SER A 154 8.47 -6.49 -5.42
C SER A 154 7.35 -5.44 -5.54
N GLY A 155 6.86 -4.90 -4.42
CA GLY A 155 5.77 -3.91 -4.40
C GLY A 155 4.39 -4.48 -4.70
N TYR A 156 4.27 -5.80 -4.89
CA TYR A 156 2.97 -6.46 -5.04
C TYR A 156 2.16 -6.39 -3.76
N THR A 157 0.82 -6.34 -3.93
CA THR A 157 -0.15 -6.44 -2.83
C THR A 157 -1.05 -7.63 -3.05
N ALA A 158 -1.22 -8.48 -2.04
CA ALA A 158 -2.13 -9.60 -2.08
C ALA A 158 -3.40 -9.30 -1.28
N ILE A 159 -4.55 -9.73 -1.81
CA ILE A 159 -5.81 -9.79 -1.09
C ILE A 159 -6.15 -11.26 -0.88
N LEU A 160 -6.25 -11.66 0.39
CA LEU A 160 -6.68 -13.00 0.76
C LEU A 160 -8.18 -13.00 1.04
N SER A 161 -8.92 -13.76 0.23
CA SER A 161 -10.33 -14.07 0.47
C SER A 161 -10.47 -15.54 0.83
N VAL A 162 -11.38 -15.84 1.75
CA VAL A 162 -11.65 -17.23 2.18
C VAL A 162 -13.10 -17.56 1.91
N GLN A 163 -13.34 -18.69 1.27
CA GLN A 163 -14.69 -19.18 0.99
C GLN A 163 -14.77 -20.70 1.14
N PRO A 164 -15.95 -21.28 1.40
CA PRO A 164 -16.14 -22.72 1.37
C PRO A 164 -15.73 -23.33 0.02
N VAL A 165 -15.29 -24.58 0.02
CA VAL A 165 -15.15 -25.36 -1.21
C VAL A 165 -16.55 -25.78 -1.65
N TYR A 166 -17.04 -25.24 -2.74
CA TYR A 166 -18.36 -25.55 -3.28
C TYR A 166 -18.34 -26.82 -4.11
N LEU A 167 -19.38 -27.65 -3.91
CA LEU A 167 -19.71 -28.74 -4.81
C LEU A 167 -20.70 -28.22 -5.86
N THR A 168 -20.40 -28.46 -7.13
CA THR A 168 -21.26 -28.05 -8.24
C THR A 168 -21.73 -29.27 -9.05
N ASP A 169 -22.92 -29.22 -9.60
CA ASP A 169 -23.38 -30.17 -10.59
C ASP A 169 -22.76 -29.93 -11.98
N GLN A 170 -23.14 -30.75 -12.95
CA GLN A 170 -22.65 -30.65 -14.34
C GLN A 170 -23.11 -29.35 -15.07
N ASN A 171 -24.02 -28.60 -14.49
CA ASN A 171 -24.49 -27.29 -15.01
C ASN A 171 -23.80 -26.13 -14.28
N GLY A 172 -22.88 -26.40 -13.33
CA GLY A 172 -22.22 -25.39 -12.51
C GLY A 172 -23.05 -24.86 -11.33
N GLN A 173 -24.24 -25.47 -11.06
CA GLN A 173 -25.08 -25.08 -9.93
C GLN A 173 -24.50 -25.60 -8.63
N VAL A 174 -24.41 -24.76 -7.60
CA VAL A 174 -23.93 -25.16 -6.27
C VAL A 174 -24.92 -26.14 -5.66
N THR A 175 -24.46 -27.33 -5.32
CA THR A 175 -25.24 -28.42 -4.70
C THR A 175 -24.90 -28.61 -3.22
N GLY A 176 -23.82 -28.03 -2.74
CA GLY A 176 -23.36 -28.14 -1.34
C GLY A 176 -21.95 -27.60 -1.18
N ILE A 177 -21.36 -27.91 -0.02
CA ILE A 177 -19.98 -27.58 0.31
C ILE A 177 -19.22 -28.85 0.72
N VAL A 178 -17.88 -28.84 0.60
CA VAL A 178 -17.01 -29.86 1.16
C VAL A 178 -16.80 -29.53 2.65
N PRO A 179 -17.31 -30.34 3.59
CA PRO A 179 -17.19 -30.03 5.02
C PRO A 179 -15.72 -29.94 5.47
N GLY A 180 -15.38 -28.98 6.31
CA GLY A 180 -14.04 -28.81 6.88
C GLY A 180 -12.98 -28.28 5.93
N MET A 181 -13.35 -27.87 4.70
CA MET A 181 -12.44 -27.37 3.68
C MET A 181 -12.81 -25.97 3.21
N SER A 182 -11.78 -25.16 2.97
CA SER A 182 -11.90 -23.80 2.42
C SER A 182 -10.97 -23.57 1.24
N GLN A 183 -11.39 -22.70 0.37
CA GLN A 183 -10.53 -22.07 -0.64
C GLN A 183 -9.97 -20.76 -0.08
N TYR A 184 -8.66 -20.62 -0.15
CA TYR A 184 -7.90 -19.44 0.20
C TYR A 184 -7.42 -18.81 -1.11
N ILE A 185 -8.06 -17.72 -1.51
CA ILE A 185 -7.84 -17.07 -2.80
C ILE A 185 -6.95 -15.86 -2.59
N PHE A 186 -5.73 -15.93 -3.10
CA PHE A 186 -4.79 -14.83 -3.11
C PHE A 186 -4.87 -14.11 -4.45
N ASN A 187 -5.57 -12.99 -4.50
CA ASN A 187 -5.57 -12.11 -5.65
C ASN A 187 -4.44 -11.09 -5.49
N ILE A 188 -3.49 -11.09 -6.41
CA ILE A 188 -2.27 -10.31 -6.33
C ILE A 188 -2.29 -9.25 -7.43
N SER A 189 -2.08 -8.01 -7.02
CA SER A 189 -1.91 -6.87 -7.92
C SER A 189 -0.44 -6.43 -7.93
N ASP A 190 0.00 -5.94 -9.07
CA ASP A 190 1.32 -5.33 -9.25
C ASP A 190 1.41 -3.95 -8.58
N PRO A 191 2.58 -3.29 -8.56
CA PRO A 191 2.73 -1.96 -7.97
C PRO A 191 1.88 -0.87 -8.62
N ALA A 192 1.42 -1.07 -9.85
CA ALA A 192 0.51 -0.15 -10.55
C ALA A 192 -0.97 -0.43 -10.24
N GLY A 193 -1.27 -1.51 -9.50
CA GLY A 193 -2.63 -1.94 -9.15
C GLY A 193 -3.27 -2.88 -10.18
N ALA A 194 -2.56 -3.27 -11.24
CA ALA A 194 -3.09 -4.20 -12.22
C ALA A 194 -3.06 -5.66 -11.70
N PRO A 195 -4.07 -6.50 -12.04
CA PRO A 195 -4.09 -7.90 -11.64
C PRO A 195 -2.90 -8.67 -12.21
N ALA A 196 -2.04 -9.20 -11.34
CA ALA A 196 -0.81 -9.89 -11.70
C ALA A 196 -0.90 -11.41 -11.52
N ALA A 197 -1.67 -11.89 -10.54
CA ALA A 197 -1.87 -13.32 -10.31
C ALA A 197 -3.12 -13.60 -9.47
N SER A 198 -3.59 -14.84 -9.54
CA SER A 198 -4.53 -15.42 -8.57
C SER A 198 -4.07 -16.83 -8.23
N PHE A 199 -3.89 -17.12 -6.95
CA PHE A 199 -3.57 -18.46 -6.45
C PHE A 199 -4.70 -18.95 -5.55
N VAL A 200 -5.34 -20.04 -5.94
CA VAL A 200 -6.51 -20.60 -5.25
C VAL A 200 -6.09 -21.86 -4.51
N ALA A 201 -5.61 -21.67 -3.28
CA ALA A 201 -5.20 -22.77 -2.41
C ALA A 201 -6.42 -23.42 -1.74
N VAL A 202 -6.43 -24.75 -1.66
CA VAL A 202 -7.43 -25.54 -0.94
C VAL A 202 -6.77 -26.18 0.27
N ASN A 203 -7.37 -25.97 1.44
CA ASN A 203 -6.86 -26.53 2.69
C ASN A 203 -8.01 -26.61 3.72
N LYS A 204 -7.70 -27.05 4.95
CA LYS A 204 -8.67 -27.04 6.05
C LYS A 204 -9.26 -25.65 6.26
N GLU A 205 -10.47 -25.62 6.76
CA GLU A 205 -11.11 -24.36 7.17
C GLU A 205 -10.41 -23.72 8.39
N ASN A 206 -10.58 -22.40 8.55
CA ASN A 206 -10.11 -21.63 9.71
C ASN A 206 -8.58 -21.60 9.93
N LEU A 207 -7.78 -21.80 8.89
CA LEU A 207 -6.33 -21.64 8.99
C LEU A 207 -5.93 -20.17 8.99
N SER A 208 -4.95 -19.85 9.84
CA SER A 208 -4.23 -18.57 9.77
C SER A 208 -3.33 -18.50 8.53
N LEU A 209 -2.86 -17.30 8.21
CA LEU A 209 -1.96 -17.11 7.07
C LEU A 209 -0.65 -17.90 7.22
N GLU A 210 -0.13 -18.06 8.44
CA GLU A 210 1.06 -18.85 8.74
C GLU A 210 0.83 -20.35 8.51
N GLU A 211 -0.36 -20.84 8.82
CA GLU A 211 -0.71 -22.26 8.64
C GLU A 211 -0.94 -22.64 7.17
N LEU A 212 -1.06 -21.64 6.29
CA LEU A 212 -1.14 -21.83 4.85
C LEU A 212 0.22 -22.03 4.17
N MET A 213 1.33 -21.91 4.90
CA MET A 213 2.65 -22.14 4.31
C MET A 213 2.82 -23.62 3.95
N GLY A 214 3.34 -23.90 2.77
CA GLY A 214 3.53 -25.29 2.29
C GLY A 214 3.63 -25.43 0.78
N ASN A 215 3.69 -26.67 0.32
CA ASN A 215 3.72 -27.02 -1.09
C ASN A 215 2.34 -27.48 -1.54
N TYR A 216 1.80 -26.82 -2.55
CA TYR A 216 0.47 -27.06 -3.09
C TYR A 216 0.56 -27.68 -4.49
N ALA A 217 0.02 -28.87 -4.66
CA ALA A 217 -0.10 -29.48 -5.99
C ALA A 217 -1.27 -28.83 -6.76
N VAL A 218 -1.03 -28.36 -7.96
CA VAL A 218 -2.11 -27.92 -8.86
C VAL A 218 -2.74 -29.17 -9.48
N ALA A 219 -3.87 -29.59 -8.95
CA ALA A 219 -4.46 -30.89 -9.25
C ALA A 219 -5.99 -30.88 -9.43
N GLY A 220 -6.65 -29.73 -9.30
CA GLY A 220 -8.10 -29.59 -9.42
C GLY A 220 -8.91 -30.47 -8.45
N THR A 221 -8.29 -30.93 -7.36
CA THR A 221 -8.95 -31.71 -6.31
C THR A 221 -9.26 -30.83 -5.10
N ASN A 222 -10.22 -31.25 -4.29
CA ASN A 222 -10.62 -30.54 -3.08
C ASN A 222 -9.88 -31.08 -1.84
N ALA A 223 -8.64 -31.54 -1.99
CA ALA A 223 -7.81 -32.07 -0.91
C ALA A 223 -6.95 -30.98 -0.26
N GLU A 224 -6.49 -31.22 0.97
CA GLU A 224 -5.52 -30.35 1.64
C GLU A 224 -4.24 -30.20 0.81
N PHE A 225 -3.62 -29.02 0.86
CA PHE A 225 -2.42 -28.68 0.11
C PHE A 225 -2.53 -28.90 -1.40
N THR A 226 -3.71 -28.56 -1.97
CA THR A 226 -3.89 -28.49 -3.41
C THR A 226 -4.25 -27.08 -3.86
N MET A 227 -4.04 -26.79 -5.15
CA MET A 227 -4.52 -25.57 -5.80
C MET A 227 -5.51 -25.90 -6.90
N ALA A 228 -6.51 -25.06 -7.06
CA ALA A 228 -7.45 -25.18 -8.16
C ALA A 228 -6.74 -24.93 -9.50
N ASN A 229 -7.02 -25.78 -10.49
CA ASN A 229 -6.52 -25.59 -11.85
C ASN A 229 -6.97 -24.27 -12.44
N GLY A 230 -6.06 -23.61 -13.14
CA GLY A 230 -6.39 -22.45 -13.96
C GLY A 230 -7.16 -22.86 -15.23
N TRP A 231 -8.09 -22.02 -15.64
CA TRP A 231 -8.88 -22.23 -16.84
C TRP A 231 -9.29 -20.90 -17.49
N LYS A 232 -9.48 -20.92 -18.81
CA LYS A 232 -10.05 -19.77 -19.55
C LYS A 232 -10.93 -20.29 -20.67
N MET A 233 -12.15 -19.78 -20.76
CA MET A 233 -13.06 -20.04 -21.87
C MET A 233 -12.60 -19.31 -23.14
N PRO A 234 -13.03 -19.79 -24.34
CA PRO A 234 -12.81 -19.06 -25.59
C PRO A 234 -13.35 -17.63 -25.53
N ASP A 235 -12.63 -16.69 -26.14
CA ASP A 235 -13.01 -15.27 -26.14
C ASP A 235 -14.38 -15.03 -26.79
N GLN A 236 -14.74 -15.82 -27.80
CA GLN A 236 -16.06 -15.79 -28.43
C GLN A 236 -17.22 -16.18 -27.50
N TRP A 237 -16.93 -16.78 -26.34
CA TRP A 237 -17.89 -17.12 -25.28
C TRP A 237 -17.73 -16.22 -24.05
N GLY A 238 -17.17 -15.02 -24.24
CA GLY A 238 -16.98 -14.02 -23.20
C GLY A 238 -15.64 -14.08 -22.48
N GLY A 239 -14.75 -15.03 -22.82
CA GLY A 239 -13.38 -15.08 -22.30
C GLY A 239 -13.28 -15.26 -20.78
N PHE A 240 -14.32 -15.78 -20.12
CA PHE A 240 -14.31 -16.01 -18.66
C PHE A 240 -13.15 -16.91 -18.24
N PHE A 241 -12.57 -16.63 -17.12
CA PHE A 241 -11.44 -17.39 -16.58
C PHE A 241 -11.48 -17.46 -15.06
N GLY A 242 -10.69 -18.36 -14.48
CA GLY A 242 -10.58 -18.54 -13.04
C GLY A 242 -9.51 -19.55 -12.64
N GLY A 243 -9.51 -19.92 -11.36
CA GLY A 243 -8.52 -20.80 -10.78
C GLY A 243 -7.15 -20.12 -10.62
N THR A 244 -6.08 -20.94 -10.64
CA THR A 244 -4.71 -20.46 -10.43
C THR A 244 -4.08 -19.97 -11.73
N TRP A 245 -3.68 -18.71 -11.77
CA TRP A 245 -3.04 -18.08 -12.93
C TRP A 245 -2.06 -16.97 -12.50
N PHE A 246 -1.14 -16.61 -13.40
CA PHE A 246 -0.26 -15.45 -13.25
C PHE A 246 0.00 -14.77 -14.59
N ASP A 247 0.32 -13.49 -14.55
CA ASP A 247 0.74 -12.75 -15.74
C ASP A 247 2.23 -12.99 -16.02
N ALA A 248 2.55 -13.29 -17.27
CA ALA A 248 3.92 -13.36 -17.76
C ALA A 248 4.01 -12.50 -19.02
N GLU A 249 4.72 -11.39 -18.91
CA GLU A 249 4.95 -10.44 -20.02
C GLU A 249 3.65 -9.95 -20.70
N GLY A 250 2.63 -9.65 -19.90
CA GLY A 250 1.33 -9.18 -20.40
C GLY A 250 0.39 -10.30 -20.87
N THR A 251 0.76 -11.57 -20.66
CA THR A 251 -0.08 -12.72 -21.04
C THR A 251 -0.40 -13.58 -19.82
N LYS A 252 -1.70 -13.74 -19.52
CA LYS A 252 -2.13 -14.62 -18.42
C LYS A 252 -1.84 -16.07 -18.74
N GLN A 253 -1.13 -16.72 -17.82
CA GLN A 253 -0.78 -18.14 -17.85
C GLN A 253 -1.64 -18.88 -16.81
N PHE A 254 -2.53 -19.77 -17.25
CA PHE A 254 -3.41 -20.56 -16.40
C PHE A 254 -2.73 -21.87 -16.07
N VAL A 255 -2.42 -22.10 -14.79
CA VAL A 255 -1.67 -23.28 -14.34
C VAL A 255 -2.59 -24.49 -14.27
N THR A 256 -2.25 -25.54 -15.01
CA THR A 256 -3.04 -26.78 -15.06
C THR A 256 -2.40 -27.93 -14.29
N GLU A 257 -1.06 -27.92 -14.17
CA GLU A 257 -0.31 -28.94 -13.42
C GLU A 257 0.97 -28.35 -12.83
N GLY A 258 1.52 -28.99 -11.81
CA GLY A 258 2.77 -28.62 -11.16
C GLY A 258 2.60 -28.42 -9.67
N THR A 259 3.60 -27.81 -9.05
CA THR A 259 3.59 -27.49 -7.62
C THR A 259 3.98 -26.05 -7.41
N ILE A 260 3.22 -25.36 -6.56
CA ILE A 260 3.51 -24.00 -6.12
C ILE A 260 3.73 -24.02 -4.61
N SER A 261 4.87 -23.51 -4.17
CA SER A 261 5.18 -23.35 -2.76
C SER A 261 4.74 -21.96 -2.27
N ILE A 262 4.14 -21.92 -1.09
CA ILE A 262 3.85 -20.71 -0.34
C ILE A 262 4.78 -20.71 0.86
N THR A 263 5.63 -19.69 0.97
CA THR A 263 6.59 -19.55 2.07
C THR A 263 6.53 -18.14 2.66
N SER A 264 6.98 -18.01 3.89
CA SER A 264 7.17 -16.68 4.50
C SER A 264 8.48 -16.65 5.28
N VAL A 265 9.12 -15.48 5.28
CA VAL A 265 10.29 -15.17 6.11
C VAL A 265 10.04 -13.86 6.84
N ASP A 266 10.66 -13.68 8.01
CA ASP A 266 10.57 -12.42 8.73
C ASP A 266 11.25 -11.32 7.92
N GLY A 267 10.51 -10.25 7.65
CA GLY A 267 10.99 -9.11 6.88
C GLY A 267 11.72 -8.09 7.75
N ILE A 268 12.40 -7.15 7.09
CA ILE A 268 13.32 -6.17 7.71
C ILE A 268 12.62 -5.18 8.66
N GLU A 269 11.31 -4.93 8.50
CA GLU A 269 10.57 -3.94 9.31
C GLU A 269 9.61 -4.58 10.33
N GLY A 270 9.81 -5.87 10.65
CA GLY A 270 8.93 -6.61 11.56
C GLY A 270 7.66 -7.14 10.91
N GLY A 271 7.51 -6.98 9.60
CA GLY A 271 6.54 -7.65 8.75
C GLY A 271 7.06 -9.00 8.25
N LYS A 272 6.23 -9.71 7.49
CA LYS A 272 6.63 -10.96 6.81
C LYS A 272 6.67 -10.76 5.31
N LEU A 273 7.69 -11.32 4.67
CA LEU A 273 7.78 -11.44 3.22
C LEU A 273 7.20 -12.78 2.82
N TYR A 274 6.12 -12.76 2.06
CA TYR A 274 5.46 -13.93 1.51
C TYR A 274 5.96 -14.18 0.09
N THR A 275 6.20 -15.44 -0.24
CA THR A 275 6.66 -15.85 -1.57
C THR A 275 5.78 -16.95 -2.11
N PHE A 276 5.27 -16.78 -3.32
CA PHE A 276 4.66 -17.80 -4.15
C PHE A 276 5.66 -18.18 -5.23
N GLU A 277 6.14 -19.43 -5.21
CA GLU A 277 7.14 -19.91 -6.18
C GLU A 277 6.71 -21.25 -6.78
N GLY A 278 6.65 -21.32 -8.10
CA GLY A 278 6.40 -22.52 -8.87
C GLY A 278 7.44 -22.71 -9.96
N LYS A 279 7.86 -23.96 -10.19
CA LYS A 279 8.79 -24.36 -11.24
C LYS A 279 8.28 -25.60 -11.96
N ASN A 280 8.64 -25.72 -13.24
CA ASN A 280 8.20 -26.83 -14.11
C ASN A 280 6.65 -26.94 -14.16
N LEU A 281 5.99 -25.80 -14.23
CA LEU A 281 4.53 -25.73 -14.34
C LEU A 281 4.08 -26.05 -15.77
N THR A 282 2.94 -26.71 -15.88
CA THR A 282 2.19 -26.79 -17.14
C THR A 282 1.17 -25.67 -17.16
N THR A 283 1.20 -24.84 -18.20
CA THR A 283 0.28 -23.71 -18.34
C THR A 283 -0.46 -23.72 -19.67
N ILE A 284 -1.62 -23.04 -19.71
CA ILE A 284 -2.37 -22.74 -20.92
C ILE A 284 -2.66 -21.23 -20.97
N ILE A 285 -2.89 -20.69 -22.15
CA ILE A 285 -3.31 -19.30 -22.34
C ILE A 285 -4.80 -19.16 -22.70
N GLY A 286 -5.49 -20.27 -22.86
CA GLY A 286 -6.93 -20.35 -23.15
C GLY A 286 -7.30 -21.63 -23.85
N MET A 287 -8.50 -21.62 -24.48
CA MET A 287 -9.01 -22.70 -25.32
C MET A 287 -9.29 -22.21 -26.75
N ASP A 288 -8.96 -23.01 -27.74
CA ASP A 288 -9.37 -22.78 -29.11
C ASP A 288 -10.88 -22.97 -29.25
N GLY A 289 -11.60 -21.93 -29.68
CA GLY A 289 -13.06 -21.92 -29.76
C GLY A 289 -13.67 -22.83 -30.84
N ASN A 290 -12.84 -23.34 -31.76
CA ASN A 290 -13.29 -24.22 -32.82
C ASN A 290 -13.03 -25.69 -32.52
N THR A 291 -11.87 -25.98 -31.93
CA THR A 291 -11.43 -27.36 -31.64
C THR A 291 -11.66 -27.77 -30.20
N TYR A 292 -11.97 -26.82 -29.30
CA TYR A 292 -12.11 -27.01 -27.86
C TYR A 292 -10.86 -27.59 -27.17
N GLN A 293 -9.70 -27.35 -27.79
CA GLN A 293 -8.43 -27.78 -27.22
C GLN A 293 -7.74 -26.63 -26.48
N SER A 294 -7.02 -26.98 -25.43
CA SER A 294 -6.20 -26.02 -24.69
C SER A 294 -5.07 -25.48 -25.56
N ILE A 295 -4.89 -24.16 -25.54
CA ILE A 295 -3.76 -23.49 -26.17
C ILE A 295 -2.62 -23.49 -25.15
N PRO A 296 -1.49 -24.18 -25.41
CA PRO A 296 -0.38 -24.23 -24.47
C PRO A 296 0.17 -22.85 -24.10
N GLY A 297 0.47 -22.65 -22.83
CA GLY A 297 1.19 -21.49 -22.34
C GLY A 297 2.70 -21.63 -22.56
N THR A 298 3.42 -20.55 -22.32
CA THR A 298 4.88 -20.48 -22.54
C THR A 298 5.67 -20.36 -21.23
N ALA A 299 5.06 -19.85 -20.16
CA ALA A 299 5.72 -19.69 -18.88
C ALA A 299 5.57 -20.95 -18.02
N THR A 300 6.70 -21.49 -17.57
CA THR A 300 6.78 -22.69 -16.74
C THR A 300 7.22 -22.41 -15.31
N GLU A 301 7.45 -21.14 -14.99
CA GLU A 301 7.91 -20.69 -13.68
C GLU A 301 7.16 -19.44 -13.25
N VAL A 302 6.95 -19.30 -11.96
CA VAL A 302 6.42 -18.08 -11.32
C VAL A 302 7.14 -17.85 -10.02
N LYS A 303 7.47 -16.60 -9.73
CA LYS A 303 7.93 -16.15 -8.41
C LYS A 303 7.39 -14.77 -8.13
N ILE A 304 6.50 -14.67 -7.15
CA ILE A 304 5.92 -13.40 -6.72
C ILE A 304 6.16 -13.25 -5.22
N MET A 305 6.65 -12.08 -4.81
CA MET A 305 6.96 -11.76 -3.43
C MET A 305 6.24 -10.49 -3.02
N PHE A 306 5.66 -10.47 -1.81
CA PHE A 306 4.96 -9.30 -1.28
C PHE A 306 4.99 -9.30 0.26
N VAL A 307 4.87 -8.12 0.85
CA VAL A 307 4.80 -7.94 2.32
C VAL A 307 3.39 -7.61 2.78
N THR A 308 2.54 -7.10 1.90
CA THR A 308 1.18 -6.67 2.26
C THR A 308 0.17 -7.73 1.89
N VAL A 309 -0.54 -8.25 2.89
CA VAL A 309 -1.69 -9.14 2.70
C VAL A 309 -2.90 -8.52 3.39
N LEU A 310 -3.87 -8.10 2.59
CA LEU A 310 -5.15 -7.59 3.05
C LEU A 310 -6.15 -8.75 3.13
N GLN A 311 -6.83 -8.91 4.26
CA GLN A 311 -7.82 -9.96 4.44
C GLN A 311 -9.22 -9.41 4.22
N SER A 312 -9.98 -10.01 3.32
CA SER A 312 -11.41 -9.75 3.14
C SER A 312 -12.20 -10.62 4.11
N THR A 313 -12.53 -10.10 5.28
CA THR A 313 -13.28 -10.84 6.31
C THR A 313 -14.74 -10.44 6.42
N GLY A 314 -15.11 -9.29 5.87
CA GLY A 314 -16.50 -8.82 5.83
C GLY A 314 -17.31 -9.54 4.76
N ILE A 315 -18.61 -9.28 4.75
CA ILE A 315 -19.60 -9.92 3.89
C ILE A 315 -20.02 -8.92 2.82
N GLN A 316 -20.04 -9.34 1.55
CA GLN A 316 -20.55 -8.54 0.44
C GLN A 316 -21.87 -9.13 -0.06
N LEU A 317 -22.89 -8.29 -0.10
CA LEU A 317 -24.19 -8.60 -0.69
C LEU A 317 -24.32 -7.80 -1.98
N HIS A 318 -24.14 -8.47 -3.11
CA HIS A 318 -24.26 -7.85 -4.44
C HIS A 318 -25.70 -7.87 -4.93
N ASP A 319 -26.06 -6.87 -5.76
CA ASP A 319 -27.30 -6.80 -6.52
C ASP A 319 -28.56 -7.10 -5.71
N GLN A 320 -28.62 -6.56 -4.49
CA GLN A 320 -29.84 -6.55 -3.70
C GLN A 320 -30.84 -5.63 -4.41
N MET A 321 -32.11 -6.01 -4.44
CA MET A 321 -33.13 -5.28 -5.18
C MET A 321 -34.11 -4.61 -4.23
N MET A 322 -34.52 -3.40 -4.59
CA MET A 322 -35.63 -2.71 -3.94
C MET A 322 -36.61 -2.13 -4.98
N SER A 323 -37.89 -2.23 -4.69
CA SER A 323 -38.92 -1.57 -5.50
C SER A 323 -38.99 -0.09 -5.14
N SER A 324 -38.85 0.79 -6.14
CA SER A 324 -39.03 2.23 -5.99
C SER A 324 -40.32 2.70 -6.64
N THR A 325 -41.14 3.39 -5.86
CA THR A 325 -42.34 4.06 -6.39
C THR A 325 -42.01 5.40 -7.06
N VAL A 326 -41.00 6.09 -6.57
CA VAL A 326 -40.53 7.35 -7.16
C VAL A 326 -39.95 7.13 -8.55
N LEU A 327 -39.15 6.06 -8.74
CA LEU A 327 -38.53 5.72 -10.01
C LEU A 327 -39.39 4.78 -10.86
N GLY A 328 -40.43 4.17 -10.27
CA GLY A 328 -41.36 3.27 -10.96
C GLY A 328 -40.73 1.93 -11.38
N LYS A 329 -39.70 1.47 -10.70
CA LYS A 329 -38.90 0.28 -11.06
C LYS A 329 -38.18 -0.37 -9.91
N GLU A 330 -37.66 -1.58 -10.14
CA GLU A 330 -36.70 -2.21 -9.25
C GLU A 330 -35.32 -1.57 -9.40
N MET A 331 -34.68 -1.27 -8.27
CA MET A 331 -33.36 -0.65 -8.21
C MET A 331 -32.35 -1.55 -7.50
N PRO A 332 -31.23 -1.88 -8.16
CA PRO A 332 -30.17 -2.64 -7.50
C PRO A 332 -29.33 -1.77 -6.58
N TYR A 333 -28.85 -2.39 -5.51
CA TYR A 333 -27.83 -1.83 -4.61
C TYR A 333 -26.95 -2.94 -4.08
N SER A 334 -25.75 -2.58 -3.58
CA SER A 334 -24.84 -3.53 -2.96
C SER A 334 -24.42 -3.06 -1.57
N VAL A 335 -24.09 -4.01 -0.70
CA VAL A 335 -23.78 -3.73 0.70
C VAL A 335 -22.56 -4.51 1.15
N TYR A 336 -21.65 -3.84 1.83
CA TYR A 336 -20.63 -4.45 2.66
C TYR A 336 -21.09 -4.45 4.13
N LEU A 337 -20.97 -5.60 4.77
CA LEU A 337 -21.27 -5.80 6.19
C LEU A 337 -20.00 -6.23 6.93
N PRO A 338 -19.74 -5.74 8.15
CA PRO A 338 -18.65 -6.22 8.99
C PRO A 338 -18.71 -7.73 9.24
N LYS A 339 -17.57 -8.38 9.46
CA LYS A 339 -17.46 -9.84 9.63
C LYS A 339 -18.38 -10.41 10.71
N ASP A 340 -18.60 -9.66 11.77
CA ASP A 340 -19.40 -10.10 12.93
C ASP A 340 -20.88 -9.76 12.80
N TYR A 341 -21.31 -9.19 11.66
CA TYR A 341 -22.67 -8.70 11.49
C TYR A 341 -23.74 -9.73 11.87
N PHE A 342 -23.65 -10.98 11.41
CA PHE A 342 -24.65 -12.02 11.69
C PHE A 342 -24.45 -12.72 13.05
N TYR A 343 -23.38 -12.42 13.76
CA TYR A 343 -23.03 -13.07 15.03
C TYR A 343 -23.25 -12.17 16.25
N THR A 344 -23.65 -10.91 16.06
CA THR A 344 -23.87 -9.92 17.11
C THR A 344 -25.15 -9.13 16.85
N ASP A 345 -25.73 -8.51 17.89
CA ASP A 345 -26.85 -7.56 17.77
C ASP A 345 -26.37 -6.09 17.67
N LYS A 346 -25.08 -5.88 17.44
CA LYS A 346 -24.46 -4.56 17.33
C LYS A 346 -25.04 -3.79 16.13
N SER A 347 -25.29 -2.49 16.32
CA SER A 347 -25.59 -1.56 15.25
C SER A 347 -24.33 -0.81 14.83
N TYR A 348 -24.24 -0.44 13.56
CA TYR A 348 -23.06 0.11 12.93
C TYR A 348 -23.34 1.49 12.30
N PRO A 349 -22.37 2.40 12.28
CA PRO A 349 -22.46 3.58 11.41
C PRO A 349 -22.49 3.18 9.94
N VAL A 350 -22.94 4.06 9.08
CA VAL A 350 -23.08 3.81 7.62
C VAL A 350 -22.34 4.81 6.77
N LEU A 351 -21.66 4.30 5.74
CA LEU A 351 -21.11 5.07 4.64
C LEU A 351 -21.87 4.74 3.35
N TYR A 352 -22.51 5.74 2.75
CA TYR A 352 -23.08 5.63 1.40
C TYR A 352 -22.00 5.97 0.37
N LEU A 353 -21.73 5.06 -0.58
CA LEU A 353 -20.74 5.24 -1.66
C LEU A 353 -21.41 5.31 -3.03
N LEU A 354 -21.31 6.48 -3.64
CA LEU A 354 -21.92 6.80 -4.91
C LEU A 354 -20.99 6.46 -6.08
N ASN A 355 -21.51 5.73 -7.09
CA ASN A 355 -20.73 5.35 -8.26
C ASN A 355 -20.56 6.51 -9.27
N GLY A 356 -19.58 6.40 -10.16
CA GLY A 356 -19.37 7.31 -11.28
C GLY A 356 -20.35 7.11 -12.43
N ALA A 357 -20.23 7.92 -13.47
CA ALA A 357 -20.95 7.75 -14.71
C ALA A 357 -20.58 6.41 -15.39
N ASP A 358 -21.53 5.81 -16.11
CA ASP A 358 -21.36 4.55 -16.85
C ASP A 358 -20.88 3.37 -15.99
N SER A 359 -21.23 3.41 -14.69
CA SER A 359 -20.78 2.50 -13.64
C SER A 359 -22.01 1.94 -12.90
N ASN A 360 -21.82 1.18 -11.81
CA ASN A 360 -22.93 0.55 -11.11
C ASN A 360 -22.66 0.35 -9.60
N ASN A 361 -23.65 -0.21 -8.90
CA ASN A 361 -23.61 -0.46 -7.45
C ASN A 361 -22.53 -1.44 -6.99
N ASN A 362 -21.92 -2.24 -7.87
CA ASN A 362 -20.90 -3.24 -7.50
C ASN A 362 -19.48 -2.69 -7.52
N ASP A 363 -19.25 -1.60 -8.24
CA ASP A 363 -17.88 -1.19 -8.58
C ASP A 363 -17.04 -0.78 -7.36
N TRP A 364 -17.62 -0.09 -6.38
CA TRP A 364 -16.91 0.21 -5.14
C TRP A 364 -16.50 -1.05 -4.35
N LEU A 365 -17.36 -2.07 -4.34
CA LEU A 365 -17.05 -3.33 -3.66
C LEU A 365 -15.97 -4.12 -4.42
N ASN A 366 -16.05 -4.15 -5.76
CA ASN A 366 -15.17 -4.94 -6.61
C ASN A 366 -13.85 -4.22 -6.93
N GLN A 367 -13.92 -3.04 -7.56
CA GLN A 367 -12.76 -2.30 -8.03
C GLN A 367 -12.22 -1.37 -6.93
N GLY A 368 -13.10 -0.77 -6.11
CA GLY A 368 -12.74 0.07 -4.97
C GLY A 368 -12.20 -0.71 -3.76
N MET A 369 -12.27 -2.04 -3.79
CA MET A 369 -11.72 -2.93 -2.76
C MET A 369 -12.20 -2.60 -1.32
N VAL A 370 -13.47 -2.25 -1.16
CA VAL A 370 -14.03 -1.84 0.13
C VAL A 370 -13.84 -2.92 1.20
N ASN A 371 -14.14 -4.20 0.90
CA ASN A 371 -14.05 -5.27 1.89
C ASN A 371 -12.63 -5.43 2.49
N PRO A 372 -11.55 -5.63 1.72
CA PRO A 372 -10.23 -5.79 2.32
C PRO A 372 -9.76 -4.56 3.09
N TYR A 373 -10.07 -3.36 2.62
CA TYR A 373 -9.67 -2.14 3.34
C TYR A 373 -10.50 -1.88 4.61
N ALA A 374 -11.81 -2.13 4.58
CA ALA A 374 -12.65 -2.02 5.78
C ALA A 374 -12.28 -3.11 6.82
N SER A 375 -11.97 -4.32 6.37
CA SER A 375 -11.49 -5.41 7.23
C SER A 375 -10.15 -5.08 7.88
N SER A 376 -9.21 -4.50 7.12
CA SER A 376 -7.92 -4.05 7.65
C SER A 376 -8.10 -2.91 8.66
N LEU A 377 -8.92 -1.92 8.32
CA LEU A 377 -9.21 -0.80 9.23
C LEU A 377 -9.77 -1.29 10.58
N ALA A 378 -10.71 -2.24 10.55
CA ALA A 378 -11.29 -2.84 11.78
C ALA A 378 -10.24 -3.63 12.58
N ALA A 379 -9.35 -4.36 11.91
CA ALA A 379 -8.24 -5.08 12.54
C ALA A 379 -7.25 -4.13 13.23
N ASP A 380 -7.05 -2.94 12.66
CA ASP A 380 -6.19 -1.88 13.20
C ASP A 380 -6.89 -1.02 14.27
N GLY A 381 -8.08 -1.40 14.71
CA GLY A 381 -8.85 -0.73 15.77
C GLY A 381 -9.71 0.44 15.29
N GLY A 382 -9.87 0.62 13.99
CA GLY A 382 -10.86 1.54 13.42
C GLY A 382 -12.29 1.04 13.64
N LYS A 383 -13.27 1.94 13.44
CA LYS A 383 -14.68 1.57 13.64
C LYS A 383 -15.18 0.72 12.49
N ASP A 384 -15.81 -0.40 12.83
CA ASP A 384 -16.62 -1.17 11.88
C ASP A 384 -17.76 -0.29 11.35
N MET A 385 -18.06 -0.40 10.07
CA MET A 385 -19.13 0.32 9.41
C MET A 385 -19.83 -0.53 8.36
N ILE A 386 -21.09 -0.26 8.10
CA ILE A 386 -21.79 -0.75 6.91
C ILE A 386 -21.47 0.20 5.75
N VAL A 387 -21.14 -0.35 4.58
CA VAL A 387 -21.00 0.45 3.35
C VAL A 387 -22.10 0.08 2.39
N VAL A 388 -22.81 1.07 1.88
CA VAL A 388 -23.97 0.88 0.99
C VAL A 388 -23.72 1.61 -0.31
N CYS A 389 -23.84 0.88 -1.41
CA CYS A 389 -23.60 1.38 -2.76
C CYS A 389 -24.91 1.34 -3.57
N PRO A 390 -25.63 2.47 -3.72
CA PRO A 390 -26.78 2.53 -4.62
C PRO A 390 -26.32 2.54 -6.08
N ASN A 391 -27.22 2.23 -7.02
CA ASN A 391 -26.96 2.37 -8.45
C ASN A 391 -27.40 3.76 -8.95
N GLY A 392 -26.44 4.63 -9.29
CA GLY A 392 -26.66 5.96 -9.87
C GLY A 392 -26.84 5.97 -11.39
N CYS A 393 -26.97 4.79 -12.03
CA CYS A 393 -27.13 4.66 -13.48
C CYS A 393 -28.31 3.73 -13.82
N PRO A 394 -29.56 4.07 -13.42
CA PRO A 394 -30.73 3.27 -13.76
C PRO A 394 -30.86 3.18 -15.29
N ASP A 395 -31.06 1.96 -15.81
CA ASP A 395 -31.14 1.68 -17.26
C ASP A 395 -29.96 2.22 -18.09
N GLY A 396 -28.79 2.43 -17.43
CA GLY A 396 -27.61 3.02 -18.06
C GLY A 396 -27.64 4.56 -18.16
N GLU A 397 -28.64 5.22 -17.59
CA GLU A 397 -28.70 6.69 -17.59
C GLU A 397 -27.96 7.29 -16.38
N ASN A 398 -27.04 8.20 -16.63
CA ASN A 398 -26.29 8.93 -15.61
C ASN A 398 -27.17 10.02 -14.97
N VAL A 399 -27.68 9.78 -13.75
CA VAL A 399 -28.68 10.67 -13.11
C VAL A 399 -28.07 11.87 -12.38
N PHE A 400 -26.76 11.96 -12.26
CA PHE A 400 -26.04 13.00 -11.48
C PHE A 400 -26.65 13.25 -10.09
N TYR A 401 -27.29 12.22 -9.51
CA TYR A 401 -27.86 12.24 -8.17
C TYR A 401 -28.87 13.39 -7.91
N CYS A 402 -29.43 13.99 -8.94
CA CYS A 402 -30.42 15.08 -8.83
C CYS A 402 -31.76 14.69 -9.48
N ASP A 403 -32.78 15.48 -9.18
CA ASP A 403 -34.06 15.43 -9.90
C ASP A 403 -33.99 16.33 -11.13
N ASP A 404 -34.90 16.18 -12.06
CA ASP A 404 -35.12 17.02 -13.24
C ASP A 404 -33.99 17.06 -14.30
N TYR A 405 -32.90 16.28 -14.11
CA TYR A 405 -31.83 16.16 -15.10
C TYR A 405 -32.10 15.05 -16.14
N THR A 406 -32.63 13.92 -15.66
CA THR A 406 -33.11 12.82 -16.48
C THR A 406 -34.62 12.61 -16.24
N ALA A 407 -35.17 11.52 -16.76
CA ALA A 407 -36.55 11.12 -16.44
C ALA A 407 -36.71 10.64 -14.97
N TYR A 408 -35.60 10.48 -14.25
CA TYR A 408 -35.60 9.91 -12.90
C TYR A 408 -35.44 11.01 -11.83
N ASN A 409 -36.37 11.09 -10.87
CA ASN A 409 -36.27 11.94 -9.67
C ASN A 409 -35.38 11.26 -8.64
N TYR A 410 -34.06 11.17 -8.94
CA TYR A 410 -33.14 10.33 -8.19
C TYR A 410 -32.83 10.84 -6.78
N LYS A 411 -32.72 12.15 -6.59
CA LYS A 411 -32.56 12.75 -5.26
C LYS A 411 -33.74 12.40 -4.36
N THR A 412 -34.97 12.59 -4.87
CA THR A 412 -36.19 12.22 -4.15
C THR A 412 -36.22 10.74 -3.80
N TYR A 413 -35.90 9.84 -4.76
CA TYR A 413 -35.73 8.42 -4.48
C TYR A 413 -34.71 8.15 -3.36
N PHE A 414 -33.54 8.79 -3.41
CA PHE A 414 -32.47 8.54 -2.46
C PHE A 414 -32.87 8.87 -1.03
N PHE A 415 -33.48 10.03 -0.81
CA PHE A 415 -33.84 10.51 0.53
C PHE A 415 -35.17 9.97 1.04
N ASP A 416 -36.16 9.83 0.19
CA ASP A 416 -37.53 9.48 0.62
C ASP A 416 -37.75 7.96 0.65
N GLU A 417 -37.01 7.17 -0.14
CA GLU A 417 -37.18 5.73 -0.23
C GLU A 417 -35.93 4.95 0.14
N PHE A 418 -34.77 5.22 -0.51
CA PHE A 418 -33.58 4.41 -0.38
C PHE A 418 -32.98 4.45 1.03
N VAL A 419 -32.63 5.62 1.55
CA VAL A 419 -32.04 5.76 2.88
C VAL A 419 -32.96 5.17 3.97
N PRO A 420 -34.28 5.49 4.02
CA PRO A 420 -35.18 4.89 5.00
C PRO A 420 -35.27 3.37 4.91
N LEU A 421 -35.30 2.81 3.68
CA LEU A 421 -35.33 1.37 3.48
C LEU A 421 -34.05 0.70 4.03
N ILE A 422 -32.88 1.24 3.67
CA ILE A 422 -31.57 0.71 4.09
C ILE A 422 -31.45 0.75 5.61
N GLU A 423 -31.81 1.86 6.25
CA GLU A 423 -31.70 2.02 7.70
C GLU A 423 -32.70 1.15 8.49
N ASN A 424 -33.79 0.74 7.82
CA ASN A 424 -34.72 -0.22 8.40
C ASN A 424 -34.32 -1.69 8.16
N ALA A 425 -33.65 -1.97 7.02
CA ALA A 425 -33.27 -3.34 6.64
C ALA A 425 -31.99 -3.82 7.34
N PHE A 426 -31.08 -2.89 7.66
CA PHE A 426 -29.80 -3.21 8.29
C PHE A 426 -29.69 -2.56 9.66
N ARG A 427 -28.87 -3.15 10.55
CA ARG A 427 -28.62 -2.61 11.89
C ARG A 427 -27.69 -1.39 11.83
N ILE A 428 -28.25 -0.27 11.39
CA ILE A 428 -27.56 1.01 11.27
C ILE A 428 -27.82 1.86 12.51
N LYS A 429 -26.76 2.50 13.03
CA LYS A 429 -26.89 3.53 14.04
C LYS A 429 -27.52 4.77 13.39
N GLY A 430 -28.60 5.27 13.97
CA GLY A 430 -29.21 6.53 13.53
C GLY A 430 -28.35 7.75 13.89
N GLY A 431 -28.78 8.90 13.35
CA GLY A 431 -28.17 10.19 13.64
C GLY A 431 -27.10 10.63 12.63
N ARG A 432 -26.93 11.94 12.52
CA ARG A 432 -25.96 12.59 11.67
C ARG A 432 -24.53 12.08 11.90
N GLU A 433 -24.17 11.93 13.16
CA GLU A 433 -22.85 11.53 13.65
C GLU A 433 -22.46 10.09 13.30
N ASN A 434 -23.41 9.31 12.80
CA ASN A 434 -23.19 7.91 12.37
C ASN A 434 -23.43 7.71 10.87
N ARG A 435 -23.60 8.81 10.10
CA ARG A 435 -23.86 8.74 8.66
C ARG A 435 -22.83 9.56 7.89
N ALA A 436 -22.17 8.96 6.91
CA ALA A 436 -21.25 9.61 5.99
C ALA A 436 -21.62 9.28 4.55
N ILE A 437 -21.12 10.08 3.63
CA ILE A 437 -21.33 9.89 2.20
C ILE A 437 -20.03 10.14 1.44
N GLY A 438 -19.79 9.38 0.39
CA GLY A 438 -18.66 9.59 -0.50
C GLY A 438 -18.98 9.13 -1.91
N GLY A 439 -18.06 9.34 -2.84
CA GLY A 439 -18.25 8.90 -4.22
C GLY A 439 -17.12 9.36 -5.13
N LEU A 440 -17.14 8.87 -6.37
CA LEU A 440 -16.16 9.24 -7.39
C LEU A 440 -16.83 9.89 -8.60
N SER A 441 -16.14 10.84 -9.24
CA SER A 441 -16.59 11.45 -10.51
C SER A 441 -18.01 12.05 -10.38
N MET A 442 -19.00 11.51 -11.11
CA MET A 442 -20.43 11.80 -10.94
C MET A 442 -20.89 11.57 -9.48
N GLY A 443 -20.46 10.48 -8.84
CA GLY A 443 -20.75 10.19 -7.43
C GLY A 443 -20.02 11.11 -6.47
N GLY A 444 -18.85 11.63 -6.87
CA GLY A 444 -18.15 12.69 -6.15
C GLY A 444 -18.97 13.99 -6.14
N TYR A 445 -19.53 14.36 -7.29
CA TYR A 445 -20.52 15.46 -7.37
C TYR A 445 -21.73 15.17 -6.47
N GLY A 446 -22.33 13.98 -6.59
CA GLY A 446 -23.50 13.58 -5.78
C GLY A 446 -23.25 13.67 -4.28
N SER A 447 -22.07 13.26 -3.81
CA SER A 447 -21.71 13.33 -2.40
C SER A 447 -21.55 14.78 -1.92
N LEU A 448 -20.92 15.65 -2.71
CA LEU A 448 -20.83 17.09 -2.45
C LEU A 448 -22.23 17.73 -2.45
N TYR A 449 -23.05 17.38 -3.44
CA TYR A 449 -24.41 17.91 -3.57
C TYR A 449 -25.28 17.55 -2.37
N TYR A 450 -25.30 16.28 -1.98
CA TYR A 450 -26.09 15.82 -0.83
C TYR A 450 -25.58 16.36 0.50
N GLY A 451 -24.27 16.49 0.66
CA GLY A 451 -23.68 17.14 1.82
C GLY A 451 -24.01 18.63 1.94
N ALA A 452 -24.25 19.33 0.81
CA ALA A 452 -24.63 20.73 0.81
C ALA A 452 -26.11 20.96 1.09
N ILE A 453 -27.01 20.11 0.55
CA ILE A 453 -28.45 20.31 0.72
C ILE A 453 -29.03 19.66 1.97
N HIS A 454 -28.35 18.67 2.53
CA HIS A 454 -28.72 17.96 3.77
C HIS A 454 -27.54 17.85 4.74
N PRO A 455 -26.93 18.98 5.16
CA PRO A 455 -25.77 18.95 6.06
C PRO A 455 -26.13 18.38 7.45
N GLU A 456 -27.41 18.37 7.81
CA GLU A 456 -27.94 17.77 9.04
C GLU A 456 -27.97 16.23 8.98
N MET A 457 -27.79 15.61 7.82
CA MET A 457 -27.82 14.15 7.66
C MET A 457 -26.45 13.51 7.78
N PHE A 458 -25.37 14.18 7.42
CA PHE A 458 -24.05 13.60 7.27
C PHE A 458 -23.03 14.28 8.18
N CYS A 459 -22.17 13.48 8.84
CA CYS A 459 -21.02 14.01 9.58
C CYS A 459 -19.82 14.25 8.68
N TYR A 460 -19.69 13.50 7.56
CA TYR A 460 -18.54 13.58 6.68
C TYR A 460 -18.91 13.34 5.21
N VAL A 461 -18.19 14.04 4.32
CA VAL A 461 -18.25 13.87 2.86
C VAL A 461 -16.84 13.58 2.35
N TYR A 462 -16.68 12.54 1.51
CA TYR A 462 -15.41 12.24 0.84
C TYR A 462 -15.64 12.15 -0.68
N ALA A 463 -15.10 13.11 -1.43
CA ALA A 463 -15.29 13.21 -2.87
C ALA A 463 -13.97 12.88 -3.61
N CYS A 464 -13.96 11.76 -4.36
CA CYS A 464 -12.84 11.36 -5.22
C CYS A 464 -13.04 11.89 -6.63
N SER A 465 -12.05 12.60 -7.18
CA SER A 465 -12.11 13.13 -8.57
C SER A 465 -13.48 13.73 -8.92
N PRO A 466 -14.07 14.63 -8.09
CA PRO A 466 -15.46 15.04 -8.27
C PRO A 466 -15.63 15.92 -9.50
N LEU A 467 -16.73 15.70 -10.22
CA LEU A 467 -17.28 16.78 -11.06
C LEU A 467 -17.77 17.89 -10.14
N THR A 468 -17.42 19.15 -10.44
CA THR A 468 -17.80 20.30 -9.57
C THR A 468 -18.72 21.29 -10.27
N TYR A 469 -18.81 21.23 -11.60
CA TYR A 469 -19.69 22.05 -12.39
C TYR A 469 -20.08 21.36 -13.71
N MET A 470 -21.33 21.43 -14.05
CA MET A 470 -21.89 21.08 -15.37
C MET A 470 -23.22 21.79 -15.56
N ASP A 471 -23.52 22.23 -16.78
CA ASP A 471 -24.83 22.83 -17.08
C ASP A 471 -25.96 21.81 -16.94
N GLY A 472 -27.09 22.24 -16.40
CA GLY A 472 -28.28 21.40 -16.25
C GLY A 472 -28.39 20.63 -14.94
N ILE A 473 -27.35 20.63 -14.10
CA ILE A 473 -27.40 20.07 -12.74
C ILE A 473 -27.28 21.17 -11.69
N PRO A 474 -27.71 20.93 -10.42
CA PRO A 474 -27.57 21.91 -9.34
C PRO A 474 -26.13 22.42 -9.17
N ASN A 475 -25.99 23.73 -9.05
CA ASN A 475 -24.68 24.39 -8.95
C ASN A 475 -24.10 24.27 -7.52
N LEU A 476 -22.98 23.56 -7.36
CA LEU A 476 -22.34 23.39 -6.05
C LEU A 476 -21.85 24.70 -5.43
N TYR A 477 -21.39 25.65 -6.23
CA TYR A 477 -20.93 26.96 -5.73
C TYR A 477 -22.05 27.73 -5.04
N ASP A 478 -23.25 27.75 -5.65
CA ASP A 478 -24.43 28.39 -5.09
C ASP A 478 -24.90 27.71 -3.80
N LEU A 479 -24.91 26.36 -3.82
CA LEU A 479 -25.37 25.55 -2.69
C LEU A 479 -24.45 25.67 -1.47
N TYR A 480 -23.14 25.51 -1.67
CA TYR A 480 -22.16 25.69 -0.59
C TYR A 480 -22.12 27.13 -0.11
N GLY A 481 -22.19 28.10 -1.03
CA GLY A 481 -22.28 29.54 -0.70
C GLY A 481 -23.48 29.87 0.19
N ALA A 482 -24.65 29.31 -0.15
CA ALA A 482 -25.87 29.49 0.65
C ALA A 482 -25.80 28.77 2.02
N ALA A 483 -25.33 27.55 2.05
CA ALA A 483 -25.23 26.77 3.29
C ALA A 483 -24.23 27.38 4.28
N ILE A 484 -23.03 27.70 3.82
CA ILE A 484 -21.96 28.30 4.62
C ILE A 484 -22.38 29.72 5.05
N GLY A 485 -22.87 30.55 4.09
CA GLY A 485 -23.35 31.91 4.37
C GLY A 485 -24.56 31.96 5.31
N GLY A 486 -25.39 30.91 5.29
CA GLY A 486 -26.51 30.70 6.21
C GLY A 486 -26.10 30.19 7.60
N GLY A 487 -24.82 29.91 7.83
CA GLY A 487 -24.30 29.42 9.11
C GLY A 487 -24.71 27.99 9.44
N GLN A 488 -24.99 27.15 8.43
CA GLN A 488 -25.32 25.75 8.65
C GLN A 488 -24.08 24.96 9.14
N GLN A 489 -24.30 23.95 9.98
CA GLN A 489 -23.25 23.05 10.41
C GLN A 489 -22.94 22.07 9.27
N MET A 490 -21.98 22.43 8.42
CA MET A 490 -21.55 21.60 7.32
C MET A 490 -20.86 20.31 7.81
N PRO A 491 -20.91 19.20 7.03
CA PRO A 491 -20.11 18.01 7.30
C PRO A 491 -18.62 18.29 7.13
N GLY A 492 -17.76 17.48 7.78
CA GLY A 492 -16.35 17.42 7.42
C GLY A 492 -16.21 17.06 5.94
N LEU A 493 -15.20 17.60 5.26
CA LEU A 493 -15.05 17.41 3.81
C LEU A 493 -13.60 17.09 3.44
N THR A 494 -13.42 16.03 2.65
CA THR A 494 -12.20 15.79 1.88
C THR A 494 -12.53 15.70 0.40
N ILE A 495 -11.71 16.37 -0.41
CA ILE A 495 -11.67 16.22 -1.88
C ILE A 495 -10.30 15.62 -2.22
N GLU A 496 -10.25 14.49 -2.93
CA GLU A 496 -9.00 13.88 -3.40
C GLU A 496 -9.04 13.69 -4.91
N ILE A 497 -8.01 14.18 -5.64
CA ILE A 497 -7.96 14.14 -7.10
C ILE A 497 -6.54 13.91 -7.62
N GLY A 498 -6.42 13.22 -8.76
CA GLY A 498 -5.16 12.99 -9.46
C GLY A 498 -4.70 14.23 -10.24
N THR A 499 -3.38 14.50 -10.25
CA THR A 499 -2.82 15.66 -10.98
C THR A 499 -2.93 15.52 -12.50
N GLY A 500 -3.10 14.29 -13.02
CA GLY A 500 -3.37 14.02 -14.43
C GLY A 500 -4.86 13.82 -14.77
N ASP A 501 -5.76 14.04 -13.80
CA ASP A 501 -7.20 13.91 -13.98
C ASP A 501 -7.75 15.09 -14.80
N PHE A 502 -8.63 14.81 -15.77
CA PHE A 502 -9.23 15.89 -16.60
C PHE A 502 -10.15 16.83 -15.81
N LEU A 503 -10.60 16.45 -14.60
CA LEU A 503 -11.37 17.29 -13.67
C LEU A 503 -10.48 18.08 -12.69
N TYR A 504 -9.15 17.94 -12.77
CA TYR A 504 -8.22 18.52 -11.81
C TYR A 504 -8.38 20.05 -11.68
N GLU A 505 -8.44 20.77 -12.81
CA GLU A 505 -8.58 22.22 -12.79
C GLU A 505 -9.93 22.66 -12.20
N SER A 506 -11.02 21.99 -12.57
CA SER A 506 -12.36 22.34 -12.07
C SER A 506 -12.51 22.05 -10.57
N ALA A 507 -11.91 20.97 -10.08
CA ALA A 507 -11.86 20.67 -8.64
C ALA A 507 -11.01 21.70 -7.88
N GLY A 508 -9.90 22.17 -8.46
CA GLY A 508 -9.07 23.23 -7.89
C GLY A 508 -9.78 24.59 -7.80
N TYR A 509 -10.61 24.93 -8.80
CA TYR A 509 -11.45 26.12 -8.70
C TYR A 509 -12.49 26.03 -7.58
N PHE A 510 -13.08 24.86 -7.40
CA PHE A 510 -14.05 24.63 -6.32
C PHE A 510 -13.37 24.66 -4.94
N GLU A 511 -12.18 24.07 -4.80
CA GLU A 511 -11.34 24.19 -3.60
C GLU A 511 -11.05 25.66 -3.26
N GLY A 512 -10.57 26.45 -4.25
CA GLY A 512 -10.30 27.88 -4.07
C GLY A 512 -11.55 28.67 -3.65
N PHE A 513 -12.72 28.32 -4.17
CA PHE A 513 -14.00 28.89 -3.73
C PHE A 513 -14.29 28.56 -2.26
N LEU A 514 -14.18 27.31 -1.84
CA LEU A 514 -14.38 26.88 -0.44
C LEU A 514 -13.40 27.61 0.51
N GLY A 515 -12.14 27.74 0.08
CA GLY A 515 -11.12 28.51 0.80
C GLY A 515 -11.50 29.99 0.95
N SER A 516 -12.06 30.62 -0.10
CA SER A 516 -12.54 32.02 -0.06
C SER A 516 -13.69 32.21 0.92
N MET A 517 -14.48 31.17 1.17
CA MET A 517 -15.56 31.15 2.16
C MET A 517 -15.08 30.83 3.58
N ASN A 518 -13.77 30.66 3.80
CA ASN A 518 -13.16 30.18 5.04
C ASN A 518 -13.75 28.84 5.53
N PHE A 519 -14.20 28.00 4.62
CA PHE A 519 -14.72 26.67 4.95
C PHE A 519 -13.56 25.70 5.17
N ALA A 520 -13.49 25.10 6.36
CA ALA A 520 -12.46 24.12 6.70
C ALA A 520 -12.72 22.81 5.95
N HIS A 521 -11.80 22.43 5.08
CA HIS A 521 -11.84 21.20 4.31
C HIS A 521 -10.43 20.68 4.02
N GLU A 522 -10.31 19.46 3.55
CA GLU A 522 -9.06 18.88 3.11
C GLU A 522 -9.07 18.70 1.59
N TYR A 523 -8.02 19.18 0.92
CA TYR A 523 -7.80 18.98 -0.51
C TYR A 523 -6.52 18.21 -0.74
N ILE A 524 -6.62 17.00 -1.26
CA ILE A 524 -5.51 16.07 -1.47
C ILE A 524 -5.26 15.92 -2.95
N THR A 525 -4.03 16.20 -3.38
CA THR A 525 -3.59 15.92 -4.75
C THR A 525 -2.42 14.95 -4.75
N ARG A 526 -2.40 14.03 -5.69
CA ARG A 526 -1.30 13.10 -5.93
C ARG A 526 -1.26 12.68 -7.40
N ASP A 527 -0.16 12.07 -7.82
CA ASP A 527 -0.07 11.53 -9.17
C ASP A 527 -1.18 10.51 -9.43
N GLY A 528 -1.77 10.57 -10.61
CA GLY A 528 -2.87 9.71 -11.04
C GLY A 528 -3.78 10.39 -12.03
N VAL A 529 -4.64 9.59 -12.66
CA VAL A 529 -5.61 10.00 -13.67
C VAL A 529 -7.03 9.60 -13.24
N HIS A 530 -8.03 9.82 -14.07
CA HIS A 530 -9.45 9.52 -13.81
C HIS A 530 -9.77 8.05 -13.99
N ASP A 531 -9.29 7.18 -13.11
CA ASP A 531 -9.44 5.73 -13.22
C ASP A 531 -9.57 5.00 -11.88
N TRP A 532 -9.89 3.71 -11.95
CA TRP A 532 -10.02 2.87 -10.77
C TRP A 532 -8.70 2.63 -10.02
N ALA A 533 -7.55 2.72 -10.65
CA ALA A 533 -6.26 2.61 -9.94
C ALA A 533 -6.10 3.78 -8.96
N PHE A 534 -6.49 4.99 -9.38
CA PHE A 534 -6.51 6.15 -8.50
C PHE A 534 -7.57 6.01 -7.40
N TRP A 535 -8.83 5.65 -7.73
CA TRP A 535 -9.93 5.62 -6.77
C TRP A 535 -9.81 4.50 -5.74
N ALA A 536 -9.32 3.32 -6.13
CA ALA A 536 -9.03 2.23 -5.19
C ALA A 536 -8.00 2.65 -4.13
N ALA A 537 -7.01 3.45 -4.51
CA ALA A 537 -6.03 4.00 -3.57
C ALA A 537 -6.59 5.15 -2.67
N CYS A 538 -7.76 5.72 -3.01
CA CYS A 538 -8.50 6.62 -2.11
C CYS A 538 -9.24 5.86 -1.00
N THR A 539 -9.71 4.63 -1.27
CA THR A 539 -10.58 3.87 -0.38
C THR A 539 -10.04 3.73 1.06
N PRO A 540 -8.79 3.31 1.31
CA PRO A 540 -8.29 3.17 2.69
C PRO A 540 -8.26 4.51 3.44
N LYS A 541 -7.92 5.61 2.78
CA LYS A 541 -7.93 6.94 3.38
C LYS A 541 -9.36 7.41 3.68
N MET A 542 -10.27 7.21 2.74
CA MET A 542 -11.68 7.54 2.89
C MET A 542 -12.30 6.79 4.07
N LEU A 543 -12.13 5.48 4.14
CA LEU A 543 -12.64 4.66 5.23
C LEU A 543 -12.08 5.09 6.58
N LYS A 544 -10.78 5.42 6.64
CA LYS A 544 -10.14 5.93 7.85
C LYS A 544 -10.73 7.27 8.30
N LYS A 545 -10.81 8.26 7.40
CA LYS A 545 -11.39 9.59 7.69
C LYS A 545 -12.84 9.51 8.15
N VAL A 546 -13.63 8.68 7.49
CA VAL A 546 -15.03 8.43 7.85
C VAL A 546 -15.14 7.74 9.22
N SER A 547 -14.29 6.72 9.47
CA SER A 547 -14.21 6.05 10.78
C SER A 547 -13.88 7.01 11.92
N GLU A 548 -12.94 7.94 11.69
CA GLU A 548 -12.56 8.97 12.66
C GLU A 548 -13.69 10.00 12.90
N ALA A 549 -14.52 10.27 11.89
CA ALA A 549 -15.63 11.23 11.97
C ALA A 549 -16.88 10.66 12.67
N PHE A 550 -17.07 9.35 12.69
CA PHE A 550 -18.20 8.73 13.36
C PHE A 550 -18.12 8.89 14.89
N ALA A 551 -19.28 9.02 15.55
CA ALA A 551 -19.36 9.01 17.01
C ALA A 551 -18.93 7.66 17.60
N ASP A 552 -18.51 7.69 18.87
CA ASP A 552 -18.11 6.50 19.63
C ASP A 552 -19.32 5.60 20.00
#